data_089308731495df8113af9937f3fa858d
#
_entry.id   089308731495df8113af9937f3fa858d
#
_cell.length_a   1.000
_cell.length_b   1.000
_cell.length_c   1.000
_cell.angle_alpha   90.00
_cell.angle_beta   90.00
_cell.angle_gamma   90.00
#
_symmetry.space_group_name_H-M   'P 1'
#
loop_
_entity.id
_entity.type
_entity.pdbx_description
1 polymer ?
#
loop_
_entity_poly.entity_id
_entity_poly.type
_entity_poly.pdbx_seq_one_letter_code
_entity_poly.pdbx_strand_id
1 'polypeptide(L)'
;KYSTFLDLYDSFGVYVADDELSKSYAKAYGVDTLYQYQHGGLPNIACEWPTSSYLNFTLLTATAYSIFAPSNTAINHFFDNFWKVGGYSSLGEVDPLALNYFLYQFIYGGSLVFPEEIGTGKLESLLGSPININPAMLNEKIMCVNGALYGMNEIQEPSAFASVVGPLFQYRDARSFLYALGGSSLISSYTSNLVKYIMLVPTADQ
;
A
#
# COMPACT_ATOMS: atom_id res chain seq x y z
N LYS A 1 7.33 -6.68 -15.76
CA LYS A 1 6.47 -5.55 -16.08
C LYS A 1 6.02 -4.81 -14.83
N TYR A 2 5.75 -5.53 -13.73
CA TYR A 2 5.29 -5.02 -12.43
C TYR A 2 6.24 -5.35 -11.29
N SER A 3 7.48 -5.74 -11.58
CA SER A 3 8.44 -6.16 -10.56
C SER A 3 8.75 -5.06 -9.55
N THR A 4 8.87 -3.82 -9.98
CA THR A 4 9.11 -2.69 -9.07
C THR A 4 7.98 -2.51 -8.05
N PHE A 5 6.72 -2.71 -8.46
CA PHE A 5 5.58 -2.67 -7.53
C PHE A 5 5.66 -3.82 -6.51
N LEU A 6 5.97 -5.03 -6.98
CA LEU A 6 6.15 -6.19 -6.11
C LEU A 6 7.33 -6.01 -5.16
N ASP A 7 8.48 -5.55 -5.67
CA ASP A 7 9.67 -5.30 -4.85
C ASP A 7 9.41 -4.25 -3.75
N LEU A 8 8.65 -3.19 -4.08
CA LEU A 8 8.22 -2.19 -3.09
C LEU A 8 7.29 -2.80 -2.04
N TYR A 9 6.32 -3.61 -2.45
CA TYR A 9 5.42 -4.30 -1.55
C TYR A 9 6.17 -5.27 -0.63
N ASP A 10 7.06 -6.08 -1.19
CA ASP A 10 7.87 -7.05 -0.46
C ASP A 10 8.89 -6.40 0.48
N SER A 11 9.28 -5.14 0.22
CA SER A 11 10.16 -4.40 1.14
C SER A 11 9.55 -4.16 2.52
N PHE A 12 8.23 -4.30 2.67
CA PHE A 12 7.51 -4.25 3.96
C PHE A 12 7.37 -5.63 4.61
N GLY A 13 7.93 -6.67 3.99
CA GLY A 13 7.87 -8.04 4.49
C GLY A 13 8.61 -8.23 5.80
N VAL A 14 7.93 -8.80 6.79
CA VAL A 14 8.49 -9.13 8.11
C VAL A 14 8.02 -10.51 8.55
N TYR A 15 8.87 -11.20 9.31
CA TYR A 15 8.49 -12.44 9.96
C TYR A 15 8.04 -12.14 11.39
N VAL A 16 6.78 -12.44 11.70
CA VAL A 16 6.19 -12.25 13.02
C VAL A 16 5.95 -13.61 13.65
N ALA A 17 6.39 -13.77 14.90
CA ALA A 17 6.13 -15.00 15.66
C ALA A 17 4.62 -15.21 15.83
N ASP A 18 4.15 -16.41 15.52
CA ASP A 18 2.74 -16.79 15.64
C ASP A 18 2.59 -17.82 16.76
N ASP A 19 2.03 -17.38 17.87
CA ASP A 19 1.86 -18.22 19.07
C ASP A 19 0.85 -19.36 18.85
N GLU A 20 -0.20 -19.15 18.08
CA GLU A 20 -1.21 -20.18 17.82
C GLU A 20 -0.67 -21.23 16.87
N LEU A 21 0.01 -20.79 15.82
CA LEU A 21 0.70 -21.65 14.89
C LEU A 21 1.78 -22.49 15.61
N SER A 22 2.56 -21.84 16.48
CA SER A 22 3.60 -22.49 17.27
C SER A 22 3.03 -23.54 18.21
N LYS A 23 1.99 -23.23 18.95
CA LYS A 23 1.31 -24.20 19.85
C LYS A 23 0.76 -25.41 19.09
N SER A 24 0.24 -25.19 17.89
CA SER A 24 -0.41 -26.24 17.10
C SER A 24 0.57 -27.14 16.36
N TYR A 25 1.66 -26.58 15.82
CA TYR A 25 2.49 -27.27 14.84
C TYR A 25 3.99 -27.26 15.12
N ALA A 26 4.52 -26.39 15.99
CA ALA A 26 5.97 -26.28 16.19
C ALA A 26 6.62 -27.61 16.57
N LYS A 27 5.97 -28.40 17.42
CA LYS A 27 6.45 -29.72 17.82
C LYS A 27 6.57 -30.71 16.65
N ALA A 28 5.65 -30.63 15.68
CA ALA A 28 5.66 -31.50 14.50
C ALA A 28 6.85 -31.15 13.58
N TYR A 29 7.28 -29.91 13.58
CA TYR A 29 8.43 -29.43 12.81
C TYR A 29 9.74 -29.43 13.60
N GLY A 30 9.73 -29.82 14.87
CA GLY A 30 10.93 -29.88 15.72
C GLY A 30 11.52 -28.51 16.07
N VAL A 31 10.68 -27.47 16.11
CA VAL A 31 11.07 -26.10 16.45
C VAL A 31 10.24 -25.59 17.64
N ASP A 32 10.70 -24.52 18.29
CA ASP A 32 9.98 -23.92 19.42
C ASP A 32 8.99 -22.84 18.96
N THR A 33 9.34 -22.13 17.86
CA THR A 33 8.57 -21.01 17.35
C THR A 33 8.41 -21.11 15.85
N LEU A 34 7.18 -20.88 15.39
CA LEU A 34 6.85 -20.69 13.99
C LEU A 34 6.55 -19.21 13.72
N TYR A 35 6.89 -18.77 12.52
CA TYR A 35 6.75 -17.39 12.10
C TYR A 35 5.84 -17.31 10.89
N GLN A 36 4.98 -16.32 10.91
CA GLN A 36 4.17 -15.95 9.76
C GLN A 36 4.84 -14.79 9.02
N TYR A 37 4.92 -14.87 7.71
CA TYR A 37 5.37 -13.77 6.88
C TYR A 37 4.24 -12.78 6.68
N GLN A 38 4.45 -11.53 7.05
CA GLN A 38 3.46 -10.45 6.96
C GLN A 38 4.10 -9.22 6.33
N HIS A 39 3.28 -8.35 5.76
CA HIS A 39 3.72 -7.06 5.24
C HIS A 39 3.32 -5.97 6.23
N GLY A 40 4.30 -5.45 6.96
CA GLY A 40 4.07 -4.49 8.05
C GLY A 40 3.35 -3.22 7.56
N GLY A 41 2.15 -2.98 8.07
CA GLY A 41 1.35 -1.83 7.70
C GLY A 41 0.64 -1.92 6.36
N LEU A 42 0.78 -3.01 5.59
CA LEU A 42 0.05 -3.27 4.35
C LEU A 42 -0.83 -4.52 4.52
N PRO A 43 -1.95 -4.62 3.77
CA PRO A 43 -2.74 -5.84 3.78
C PRO A 43 -1.93 -6.99 3.19
N ASN A 44 -2.08 -8.16 3.76
CA ASN A 44 -1.53 -9.36 3.18
C ASN A 44 -2.35 -9.79 1.96
N ILE A 45 -1.87 -9.45 0.78
CA ILE A 45 -2.49 -9.77 -0.51
C ILE A 45 -2.07 -11.13 -1.05
N ALA A 46 -1.05 -11.75 -0.45
CA ALA A 46 -0.65 -13.10 -0.77
C ALA A 46 -1.74 -14.09 -0.31
N CYS A 47 -1.90 -15.17 -1.06
CA CYS A 47 -2.75 -16.28 -0.66
C CYS A 47 -2.01 -17.07 0.43
N GLU A 48 -1.90 -16.48 1.62
CA GLU A 48 -1.40 -17.21 2.78
C GLU A 48 -2.50 -18.08 3.35
N TRP A 49 -2.13 -19.28 3.72
CA TRP A 49 -2.99 -20.22 4.41
C TRP A 49 -3.05 -19.80 5.88
N PRO A 50 -4.10 -19.08 6.33
CA PRO A 50 -4.22 -18.78 7.74
C PRO A 50 -4.49 -20.09 8.47
N THR A 51 -3.64 -20.44 9.37
CA THR A 51 -3.62 -21.73 10.06
C THR A 51 -4.90 -22.05 10.84
N SER A 52 -5.53 -21.04 11.42
CA SER A 52 -6.82 -21.18 12.11
C SER A 52 -8.00 -21.22 11.13
N SER A 53 -7.82 -20.76 9.91
CA SER A 53 -8.88 -20.60 8.92
C SER A 53 -8.90 -21.70 7.86
N TYR A 54 -7.93 -22.63 7.91
CA TYR A 54 -7.89 -23.74 6.95
C TYR A 54 -9.17 -24.55 6.90
N LEU A 55 -9.90 -24.58 8.02
CA LEU A 55 -11.20 -25.26 8.14
C LEU A 55 -12.40 -24.34 7.83
N ASN A 56 -12.18 -23.05 7.66
CA ASN A 56 -13.23 -22.07 7.39
C ASN A 56 -13.11 -21.51 5.97
N PHE A 57 -13.51 -22.29 4.98
CA PHE A 57 -13.60 -21.87 3.57
C PHE A 57 -14.32 -20.53 3.38
N THR A 58 -15.23 -20.18 4.26
CA THR A 58 -15.96 -18.91 4.24
C THR A 58 -15.07 -17.69 4.45
N LEU A 59 -13.97 -17.80 5.20
CA LEU A 59 -13.02 -16.68 5.39
C LEU A 59 -12.13 -16.46 4.18
N LEU A 60 -11.70 -17.53 3.51
CA LEU A 60 -10.91 -17.45 2.28
C LEU A 60 -11.68 -16.80 1.13
N THR A 61 -13.00 -17.00 1.09
CA THR A 61 -13.88 -16.37 0.09
C THR A 61 -14.33 -14.97 0.48
N ALA A 62 -14.23 -14.59 1.76
CA ALA A 62 -14.68 -13.29 2.26
C ALA A 62 -13.64 -12.18 2.08
N THR A 63 -12.35 -12.52 1.91
CA THR A 63 -11.28 -11.53 1.73
C THR A 63 -10.77 -11.60 0.30
N ALA A 64 -11.32 -10.77 -0.57
CA ALA A 64 -10.81 -10.58 -1.92
C ALA A 64 -10.11 -9.22 -2.00
N TYR A 65 -9.03 -9.17 -2.76
CA TYR A 65 -8.34 -7.92 -3.06
C TYR A 65 -8.40 -7.63 -4.54
N SER A 66 -8.52 -6.35 -4.88
CA SER A 66 -8.29 -5.90 -6.24
C SER A 66 -7.09 -4.98 -6.24
N ILE A 67 -6.08 -5.33 -7.05
CA ILE A 67 -4.81 -4.63 -7.10
C ILE A 67 -4.72 -3.90 -8.42
N PHE A 68 -4.44 -2.61 -8.35
CA PHE A 68 -4.18 -1.76 -9.50
C PHE A 68 -2.67 -1.56 -9.62
N ALA A 69 -1.97 -2.55 -10.17
CA ALA A 69 -0.51 -2.58 -10.22
C ALA A 69 0.05 -1.64 -11.30
N PRO A 70 0.75 -0.57 -10.92
CA PRO A 70 1.45 0.27 -11.89
C PRO A 70 2.65 -0.47 -12.49
N SER A 71 2.87 -0.27 -13.79
CA SER A 71 4.03 -0.81 -14.48
C SER A 71 5.34 -0.19 -13.96
N ASN A 72 6.46 -0.87 -14.18
CA ASN A 72 7.79 -0.34 -13.82
C ASN A 72 8.02 1.05 -14.43
N THR A 73 7.59 1.24 -15.69
CA THR A 73 7.69 2.55 -16.37
C THR A 73 6.86 3.61 -15.68
N ALA A 74 5.63 3.27 -15.27
CA ALA A 74 4.75 4.21 -14.57
C ALA A 74 5.33 4.61 -13.21
N ILE A 75 5.90 3.67 -12.45
CA ILE A 75 6.56 3.96 -11.17
C ILE A 75 7.79 4.83 -11.37
N ASN A 76 8.64 4.53 -12.37
CA ASN A 76 9.82 5.33 -12.65
C ASN A 76 9.45 6.76 -13.06
N HIS A 77 8.41 6.92 -13.88
CA HIS A 77 7.91 8.23 -14.27
C HIS A 77 7.37 9.03 -13.06
N PHE A 78 6.63 8.37 -12.17
CA PHE A 78 6.17 8.99 -10.93
C PHE A 78 7.34 9.38 -10.02
N PHE A 79 8.35 8.50 -9.87
CA PHE A 79 9.57 8.80 -9.11
C PHE A 79 10.28 10.03 -9.65
N ASP A 80 10.51 10.09 -10.96
CA ASP A 80 11.23 11.22 -11.59
C ASP A 80 10.50 12.56 -11.43
N ASN A 81 9.17 12.56 -11.45
CA ASN A 81 8.37 13.79 -11.37
C ASN A 81 7.99 14.19 -9.93
N PHE A 82 8.03 13.27 -8.97
CA PHE A 82 7.61 13.55 -7.61
C PHE A 82 8.78 13.47 -6.61
N TRP A 83 9.35 12.30 -6.40
CA TRP A 83 10.36 12.10 -5.35
C TRP A 83 11.75 12.62 -5.72
N LYS A 84 12.15 12.47 -6.96
CA LYS A 84 13.44 12.98 -7.43
C LYS A 84 13.50 14.50 -7.39
N VAL A 85 12.38 15.17 -7.70
CA VAL A 85 12.25 16.63 -7.53
C VAL A 85 12.38 17.02 -6.06
N GLY A 86 11.92 16.17 -5.15
CA GLY A 86 12.03 16.34 -3.69
C GLY A 86 13.40 16.00 -3.10
N GLY A 87 14.39 15.63 -3.93
CA GLY A 87 15.78 15.39 -3.50
C GLY A 87 16.14 13.93 -3.21
N TYR A 88 15.28 12.96 -3.61
CA TYR A 88 15.61 11.53 -3.52
C TYR A 88 16.37 11.07 -4.77
N SER A 89 17.39 10.20 -4.59
CA SER A 89 18.17 9.67 -5.70
C SER A 89 17.66 8.31 -6.20
N SER A 90 16.94 7.58 -5.35
CA SER A 90 16.36 6.26 -5.67
C SER A 90 15.12 5.98 -4.84
N LEU A 91 14.30 5.01 -5.29
CA LEU A 91 13.13 4.54 -4.54
C LEU A 91 13.50 3.98 -3.16
N GLY A 92 14.67 3.36 -3.04
CA GLY A 92 15.15 2.81 -1.76
C GLY A 92 15.51 3.88 -0.71
N GLU A 93 15.63 5.15 -1.11
CA GLU A 93 15.85 6.26 -0.18
C GLU A 93 14.55 6.93 0.28
N VAL A 94 13.44 6.68 -0.42
CA VAL A 94 12.14 7.27 -0.07
C VAL A 94 11.71 6.78 1.30
N ASP A 95 11.10 7.68 2.07
CA ASP A 95 10.64 7.36 3.42
C ASP A 95 9.64 6.19 3.39
N PRO A 96 9.81 5.15 4.23
CA PRO A 96 8.90 4.00 4.25
C PRO A 96 7.43 4.38 4.47
N LEU A 97 7.15 5.43 5.23
CA LEU A 97 5.79 5.90 5.44
C LEU A 97 5.19 6.46 4.15
N ALA A 98 5.97 7.23 3.37
CA ALA A 98 5.54 7.73 2.07
C ALA A 98 5.29 6.57 1.07
N LEU A 99 6.17 5.56 1.04
CA LEU A 99 5.98 4.36 0.23
C LEU A 99 4.75 3.55 0.65
N ASN A 100 4.50 3.45 1.95
CA ASN A 100 3.31 2.77 2.48
C ASN A 100 2.03 3.45 2.00
N TYR A 101 1.92 4.77 2.16
CA TYR A 101 0.79 5.55 1.65
C TYR A 101 0.65 5.47 0.12
N PHE A 102 1.75 5.39 -0.59
CA PHE A 102 1.76 5.18 -2.03
C PHE A 102 1.15 3.81 -2.40
N LEU A 103 1.61 2.74 -1.76
CA LEU A 103 1.14 1.37 -2.05
C LEU A 103 -0.34 1.18 -1.69
N TYR A 104 -0.80 1.76 -0.60
CA TYR A 104 -2.21 1.66 -0.18
C TYR A 104 -3.19 2.16 -1.23
N GLN A 105 -2.80 3.11 -2.06
CA GLN A 105 -3.67 3.66 -3.12
C GLN A 105 -4.00 2.65 -4.21
N PHE A 106 -3.18 1.62 -4.35
CA PHE A 106 -3.33 0.63 -5.42
C PHE A 106 -3.96 -0.68 -4.93
N ILE A 107 -4.31 -0.77 -3.67
CA ILE A 107 -4.90 -1.95 -3.07
C ILE A 107 -6.32 -1.62 -2.62
N TYR A 108 -7.29 -2.31 -3.20
CA TYR A 108 -8.68 -2.26 -2.79
C TYR A 108 -9.02 -3.53 -2.03
N GLY A 109 -9.49 -3.40 -0.80
CA GLY A 109 -9.82 -4.53 0.07
C GLY A 109 -11.31 -4.61 0.39
N GLY A 110 -11.79 -5.83 0.56
CA GLY A 110 -13.15 -6.09 1.06
C GLY A 110 -14.13 -6.62 0.03
N SER A 111 -13.92 -6.38 -1.26
CA SER A 111 -14.69 -7.02 -2.32
C SER A 111 -13.93 -7.06 -3.64
N LEU A 112 -14.37 -7.93 -4.53
CA LEU A 112 -13.85 -7.97 -5.88
C LEU A 112 -14.37 -6.77 -6.66
N VAL A 113 -13.47 -6.01 -7.29
CA VAL A 113 -13.82 -4.91 -8.21
C VAL A 113 -13.96 -5.47 -9.61
N PHE A 114 -15.11 -5.28 -10.21
CA PHE A 114 -15.35 -5.64 -11.60
C PHE A 114 -14.96 -4.50 -12.55
N PRO A 115 -14.57 -4.81 -13.81
CA PRO A 115 -14.16 -3.79 -14.77
C PRO A 115 -15.18 -2.66 -14.97
N GLU A 116 -16.46 -2.95 -14.82
CA GLU A 116 -17.59 -2.01 -14.99
C GLU A 116 -17.68 -0.98 -13.85
N GLU A 117 -17.10 -1.30 -12.69
CA GLU A 117 -17.07 -0.42 -11.53
C GLU A 117 -15.93 0.59 -11.60
N ILE A 118 -14.91 0.29 -12.42
CA ILE A 118 -13.76 1.16 -12.58
C ILE A 118 -14.14 2.42 -13.33
N GLY A 119 -13.75 3.58 -12.80
CA GLY A 119 -14.11 4.87 -13.35
C GLY A 119 -15.48 5.42 -12.94
N THR A 120 -16.23 4.68 -12.11
CA THR A 120 -17.52 5.15 -11.59
C THR A 120 -17.39 6.16 -10.43
N GLY A 121 -16.17 6.33 -9.87
CA GLY A 121 -15.90 7.17 -8.71
C GLY A 121 -16.42 6.59 -7.38
N LYS A 122 -16.84 5.33 -7.36
CA LYS A 122 -17.37 4.65 -6.17
C LYS A 122 -16.33 3.81 -5.41
N LEU A 123 -15.15 3.63 -6.00
CA LEU A 123 -14.10 2.83 -5.39
C LEU A 123 -13.33 3.66 -4.37
N GLU A 124 -13.09 3.07 -3.21
CA GLU A 124 -12.28 3.66 -2.16
C GLU A 124 -11.06 2.78 -1.88
N SER A 125 -9.92 3.41 -1.69
CA SER A 125 -8.70 2.74 -1.26
C SER A 125 -8.84 2.24 0.19
N LEU A 126 -7.89 1.44 0.65
CA LEU A 126 -7.83 1.03 2.05
C LEU A 126 -7.72 2.20 3.04
N LEU A 127 -7.33 3.38 2.56
CA LEU A 127 -7.30 4.63 3.35
C LEU A 127 -8.63 5.39 3.32
N GLY A 128 -9.68 4.83 2.72
CA GLY A 128 -10.97 5.49 2.54
C GLY A 128 -10.95 6.66 1.56
N SER A 129 -9.91 6.76 0.76
CA SER A 129 -9.80 7.80 -0.27
C SER A 129 -10.36 7.31 -1.60
N PRO A 130 -11.07 8.15 -2.37
CA PRO A 130 -11.59 7.75 -3.68
C PRO A 130 -10.47 7.28 -4.61
N ILE A 131 -10.67 6.13 -5.24
CA ILE A 131 -9.80 5.63 -6.31
C ILE A 131 -10.39 6.10 -7.64
N ASN A 132 -9.83 7.18 -8.17
CA ASN A 132 -10.21 7.69 -9.48
C ASN A 132 -9.29 7.13 -10.55
N ILE A 133 -9.59 5.92 -11.01
CA ILE A 133 -8.82 5.30 -12.10
C ILE A 133 -9.58 5.51 -13.42
N ASN A 134 -8.90 6.13 -14.37
CA ASN A 134 -9.39 6.15 -15.73
C ASN A 134 -9.22 4.76 -16.35
N PRO A 135 -10.30 4.10 -16.83
CA PRO A 135 -10.20 2.80 -17.47
C PRO A 135 -9.21 2.73 -18.64
N ALA A 136 -8.93 3.87 -19.30
CA ALA A 136 -7.96 3.96 -20.39
C ALA A 136 -6.49 3.78 -19.92
N MET A 137 -6.21 3.93 -18.63
CA MET A 137 -4.88 3.67 -18.04
C MET A 137 -4.62 2.18 -17.82
N LEU A 138 -5.67 1.36 -17.89
CA LEU A 138 -5.57 -0.08 -17.65
C LEU A 138 -5.18 -0.81 -18.93
N ASN A 139 -4.13 -1.60 -18.86
CA ASN A 139 -3.65 -2.42 -19.98
C ASN A 139 -3.80 -3.92 -19.77
N GLU A 140 -4.03 -4.35 -18.54
CA GLU A 140 -4.23 -5.76 -18.19
C GLU A 140 -5.37 -5.89 -17.17
N LYS A 141 -6.13 -6.98 -17.30
CA LYS A 141 -7.22 -7.34 -16.41
C LYS A 141 -7.16 -8.84 -16.20
N ILE A 142 -6.76 -9.26 -15.01
CA ILE A 142 -6.54 -10.66 -14.68
C ILE A 142 -7.38 -11.01 -13.45
N MET A 143 -8.26 -12.01 -13.61
CA MET A 143 -8.99 -12.58 -12.49
C MET A 143 -8.14 -13.66 -11.82
N CYS A 144 -8.00 -13.55 -10.52
CA CYS A 144 -7.25 -14.47 -9.68
C CYS A 144 -8.19 -15.25 -8.75
N VAL A 145 -7.68 -16.29 -8.11
CA VAL A 145 -8.46 -17.11 -7.15
C VAL A 145 -8.89 -16.29 -5.94
N ASN A 146 -8.08 -15.32 -5.52
CA ASN A 146 -8.27 -14.49 -4.33
C ASN A 146 -8.51 -13.02 -4.65
N GLY A 147 -8.78 -12.65 -5.90
CA GLY A 147 -8.99 -11.25 -6.27
C GLY A 147 -8.88 -10.95 -7.75
N ALA A 148 -8.59 -9.69 -8.05
CA ALA A 148 -8.35 -9.22 -9.41
C ALA A 148 -7.08 -8.37 -9.48
N LEU A 149 -6.33 -8.52 -10.58
CA LEU A 149 -5.17 -7.68 -10.87
C LEU A 149 -5.46 -6.83 -12.12
N TYR A 150 -5.31 -5.54 -11.96
CA TYR A 150 -5.42 -4.54 -13.02
C TYR A 150 -4.06 -3.89 -13.24
N GLY A 151 -3.47 -4.12 -14.41
CA GLY A 151 -2.19 -3.49 -14.77
C GLY A 151 -2.40 -2.06 -15.26
N MET A 152 -1.59 -1.12 -14.75
CA MET A 152 -1.67 0.31 -15.08
C MET A 152 -0.43 0.78 -15.84
N ASN A 153 -0.63 1.58 -16.89
CA ASN A 153 0.46 2.23 -17.63
C ASN A 153 0.88 3.57 -17.05
N GLU A 154 0.01 4.20 -16.28
CA GLU A 154 0.22 5.52 -15.69
C GLU A 154 -0.23 5.50 -14.23
N ILE A 155 0.33 6.41 -13.44
CA ILE A 155 -0.08 6.66 -12.06
C ILE A 155 -0.75 8.01 -12.02
N GLN A 156 -2.01 8.03 -11.62
CA GLN A 156 -2.66 9.25 -11.20
C GLN A 156 -2.15 9.59 -9.78
N GLU A 157 -1.85 10.85 -9.53
CA GLU A 157 -1.37 11.28 -8.22
C GLU A 157 -2.36 10.84 -7.11
N PRO A 158 -1.88 10.07 -6.11
CA PRO A 158 -2.72 9.63 -5.02
C PRO A 158 -3.28 10.81 -4.23
N SER A 159 -4.54 10.72 -3.78
CA SER A 159 -5.20 11.81 -3.05
C SER A 159 -4.45 12.23 -1.78
N ALA A 160 -3.79 11.29 -1.10
CA ALA A 160 -2.94 11.59 0.04
C ALA A 160 -1.75 12.49 -0.33
N PHE A 161 -1.22 12.35 -1.54
CA PHE A 161 -0.09 13.14 -2.06
C PHE A 161 -0.53 14.52 -2.54
N ALA A 162 -1.79 14.68 -2.94
CA ALA A 162 -2.40 15.97 -3.25
C ALA A 162 -2.92 16.72 -2.01
N SER A 163 -2.80 16.13 -0.82
CA SER A 163 -3.23 16.74 0.46
C SER A 163 -2.18 17.68 1.05
N VAL A 164 -2.50 18.30 2.19
CA VAL A 164 -1.56 19.17 2.93
C VAL A 164 -0.29 18.44 3.42
N VAL A 165 -0.33 17.12 3.55
CA VAL A 165 0.86 16.28 3.88
C VAL A 165 1.64 15.84 2.63
N GLY A 166 1.13 16.07 1.45
CA GLY A 166 1.80 15.70 0.19
C GLY A 166 3.25 16.18 0.09
N PRO A 167 3.54 17.45 0.39
CA PRO A 167 4.92 17.95 0.42
C PRO A 167 5.83 17.19 1.39
N LEU A 168 5.30 16.65 2.51
CA LEU A 168 6.08 15.85 3.44
C LEU A 168 6.48 14.49 2.85
N PHE A 169 5.63 13.92 1.99
CA PHE A 169 5.95 12.70 1.24
C PHE A 169 6.94 12.96 0.11
N GLN A 170 6.95 14.18 -0.43
CA GLN A 170 7.76 14.56 -1.58
C GLN A 170 9.18 14.94 -1.21
N TYR A 171 9.34 15.80 -0.17
CA TYR A 171 10.64 16.42 0.12
C TYR A 171 11.41 15.65 1.17
N ARG A 172 12.67 15.30 0.82
CA ARG A 172 13.60 14.60 1.71
C ARG A 172 13.85 15.34 3.02
N ASP A 173 13.93 16.67 2.98
CA ASP A 173 14.21 17.51 4.14
C ASP A 173 13.05 17.55 5.15
N ALA A 174 11.86 17.10 4.75
CA ALA A 174 10.70 17.01 5.62
C ALA A 174 10.61 15.69 6.42
N ARG A 175 11.53 14.74 6.24
CA ARG A 175 11.47 13.39 6.84
C ARG A 175 11.33 13.38 8.35
N SER A 176 12.07 14.25 9.06
CA SER A 176 12.00 14.31 10.52
C SER A 176 10.60 14.69 11.00
N PHE A 177 9.97 15.65 10.34
CA PHE A 177 8.61 16.06 10.65
C PHE A 177 7.58 15.00 10.23
N LEU A 178 7.78 14.37 9.08
CA LEU A 178 6.95 13.24 8.62
C LEU A 178 6.98 12.09 9.63
N TYR A 179 8.15 11.74 10.15
CA TYR A 179 8.31 10.70 11.17
C TYR A 179 7.56 11.04 12.46
N ALA A 180 7.69 12.28 12.95
CA ALA A 180 6.98 12.74 14.14
C ALA A 180 5.45 12.73 13.94
N LEU A 181 4.99 13.15 12.76
CA LEU A 181 3.58 13.14 12.40
C LEU A 181 3.02 11.71 12.30
N GLY A 182 3.78 10.78 11.71
CA GLY A 182 3.44 9.36 11.63
C GLY A 182 3.28 8.73 13.01
N GLY A 183 4.22 9.02 13.93
CA GLY A 183 4.16 8.55 15.32
C GLY A 183 2.99 9.11 16.14
N SER A 184 2.45 10.26 15.74
CA SER A 184 1.30 10.88 16.42
C SER A 184 -0.07 10.32 16.00
N SER A 185 -0.12 9.45 14.99
CA SER A 185 -1.35 8.94 14.36
C SER A 185 -2.25 10.01 13.72
N LEU A 186 -1.76 11.25 13.55
CA LEU A 186 -2.53 12.36 12.99
C LEU A 186 -2.49 12.44 11.48
N ILE A 187 -1.57 11.70 10.84
CA ILE A 187 -1.34 11.78 9.40
C ILE A 187 -2.60 11.43 8.60
N SER A 188 -3.36 10.42 9.04
CA SER A 188 -4.61 10.01 8.39
C SER A 188 -5.67 11.12 8.39
N SER A 189 -5.70 11.95 9.44
CA SER A 189 -6.61 13.10 9.51
C SER A 189 -6.25 14.19 8.51
N TYR A 190 -4.96 14.37 8.25
CA TYR A 190 -4.46 15.41 7.33
C TYR A 190 -4.40 14.97 5.87
N THR A 191 -4.53 13.67 5.59
CA THR A 191 -4.68 13.16 4.21
C THR A 191 -6.11 13.25 3.71
N SER A 192 -7.07 13.56 4.59
CA SER A 192 -8.49 13.71 4.24
C SER A 192 -8.74 15.03 3.50
N ASN A 193 -9.49 14.94 2.40
CA ASN A 193 -9.92 16.12 1.62
C ASN A 193 -11.16 16.82 2.20
N LEU A 194 -11.72 16.31 3.30
CA LEU A 194 -12.94 16.84 3.90
C LEU A 194 -12.72 18.13 4.68
N VAL A 195 -11.52 18.35 5.19
CA VAL A 195 -11.16 19.52 6.00
C VAL A 195 -9.96 20.21 5.37
N LYS A 196 -10.00 21.54 5.35
CA LYS A 196 -8.86 22.35 4.88
C LYS A 196 -7.94 22.68 6.04
N TYR A 197 -6.67 22.36 5.89
CA TYR A 197 -5.62 22.61 6.87
C TYR A 197 -4.57 23.57 6.32
N ILE A 198 -3.94 24.32 7.22
CA ILE A 198 -2.67 25.01 6.99
C ILE A 198 -1.65 24.35 7.89
N MET A 199 -0.57 23.84 7.32
CA MET A 199 0.48 23.15 8.06
C MET A 199 1.76 23.99 7.99
N LEU A 200 2.34 24.29 9.16
CA LEU A 200 3.63 24.93 9.28
C LEU A 200 4.66 23.86 9.61
N VAL A 201 5.58 23.65 8.69
CA VAL A 201 6.60 22.60 8.81
C VAL A 201 7.95 23.26 9.15
N PRO A 202 8.56 22.93 10.31
CA PRO A 202 9.91 23.37 10.59
C PRO A 202 10.90 22.69 9.62
N THR A 203 11.93 23.42 9.22
CA THR A 203 13.04 22.86 8.45
C THR A 203 13.92 21.97 9.31
N ALA A 204 14.65 21.04 8.69
CA ALA A 204 15.51 20.08 9.40
C ALA A 204 16.64 20.76 10.21
N ASP A 205 16.96 22.01 9.90
CA ASP A 205 18.03 22.78 10.55
C ASP A 205 17.56 23.54 11.80
N GLN A 206 16.34 23.38 12.22
CA GLN A 206 15.72 23.96 13.43
C GLN A 206 15.40 22.91 14.47
#